data_8dbd140cf7c2623a9e40619b819762ee
#
_entry.id   8dbd140cf7c2623a9e40619b819762ee
#
_cell.length_a   1.000
_cell.length_b   1.000
_cell.length_c   1.000
_cell.angle_alpha   90.00
_cell.angle_beta   90.00
_cell.angle_gamma   90.00
#
_symmetry.space_group_name_H-M   'P 1'
#
loop_
_entity.id
_entity.type
_entity.pdbx_description
1 polymer ?
#
loop_
_entity_poly.entity_id
_entity_poly.type
_entity_poly.pdbx_seq_one_letter_code
_entity_poly.pdbx_strand_id
1 'polypeptide(L)'
;MKRAAVVGVMGAGDGARAEDVNAAFQLGKAVAENGWVLLSGGRNAGVMDAVNKGAKSAGGLTVGIVPEANKNSLSDAVDVGIVSGMGSARNYINVLSSDVVIACGHGGAGTASEIALALKSKKPVVLLNNRDESVAFFRSV
;
A
#
# COMPACT_ATOMS: atom_id res chain seq x y z
N MET A 1 -19.74 -17.94 0.22
CA MET A 1 -18.98 -17.07 -0.72
C MET A 1 -17.53 -16.94 -0.25
N LYS A 2 -16.59 -17.22 -1.14
CA LYS A 2 -15.16 -17.05 -0.85
C LYS A 2 -14.77 -15.59 -1.07
N ARG A 3 -14.17 -14.95 -0.06
CA ARG A 3 -13.66 -13.58 -0.19
C ARG A 3 -12.36 -13.56 -0.97
N ALA A 4 -12.15 -12.51 -1.75
CA ALA A 4 -10.88 -12.27 -2.41
C ALA A 4 -9.80 -11.90 -1.39
N ALA A 5 -8.56 -12.34 -1.64
CA ALA A 5 -7.43 -11.90 -0.84
C ALA A 5 -7.14 -10.42 -1.10
N VAL A 6 -6.84 -9.69 -0.05
CA VAL A 6 -6.50 -8.25 -0.10
C VAL A 6 -5.02 -8.08 0.18
N VAL A 7 -4.30 -7.55 -0.78
CA VAL A 7 -2.88 -7.21 -0.65
C VAL A 7 -2.75 -5.71 -0.41
N GLY A 8 -2.29 -5.33 0.77
CA GLY A 8 -2.02 -3.94 1.11
C GLY A 8 -0.60 -3.56 0.70
N VAL A 9 -0.46 -2.52 -0.11
CA VAL A 9 0.85 -2.02 -0.53
C VAL A 9 1.06 -0.62 0.04
N MET A 10 2.11 -0.48 0.83
CA MET A 10 2.50 0.73 1.55
C MET A 10 3.83 1.23 0.99
N GLY A 11 4.01 2.54 0.97
CA GLY A 11 5.25 3.14 0.48
C GLY A 11 5.19 4.65 0.47
N ALA A 12 6.28 5.27 0.01
CA ALA A 12 6.39 6.72 -0.01
C ALA A 12 5.40 7.35 -1.00
N GLY A 13 4.82 8.47 -0.60
CA GLY A 13 4.07 9.36 -1.48
C GLY A 13 5.01 10.31 -2.22
N ASP A 14 4.93 11.60 -1.90
CA ASP A 14 5.84 12.59 -2.46
C ASP A 14 7.29 12.25 -2.11
N GLY A 15 8.18 12.39 -3.09
CA GLY A 15 9.60 12.07 -2.93
C GLY A 15 9.94 10.60 -3.07
N ALA A 16 9.02 9.74 -3.52
CA ALA A 16 9.34 8.35 -3.84
C ALA A 16 10.42 8.26 -4.93
N ARG A 17 11.35 7.32 -4.76
CA ARG A 17 12.41 7.09 -5.76
C ARG A 17 11.82 6.46 -7.02
N ALA A 18 12.40 6.79 -8.19
CA ALA A 18 11.95 6.24 -9.47
C ALA A 18 11.95 4.70 -9.48
N GLU A 19 12.96 4.07 -8.89
CA GLU A 19 13.03 2.61 -8.79
C GLU A 19 11.90 2.01 -7.95
N ASP A 20 11.46 2.71 -6.89
CA ASP A 20 10.36 2.26 -6.04
C ASP A 20 9.01 2.45 -6.74
N VAL A 21 8.85 3.52 -7.50
CA VAL A 21 7.67 3.74 -8.35
C VAL A 21 7.56 2.64 -9.41
N ASN A 22 8.66 2.29 -10.08
CA ASN A 22 8.68 1.21 -11.07
C ASN A 22 8.37 -0.15 -10.43
N ALA A 23 8.97 -0.44 -9.28
CA ALA A 23 8.70 -1.68 -8.55
C ALA A 23 7.24 -1.77 -8.10
N ALA A 24 6.66 -0.65 -7.64
CA ALA A 24 5.27 -0.57 -7.24
C ALA A 24 4.31 -0.85 -8.41
N PHE A 25 4.58 -0.31 -9.58
CA PHE A 25 3.78 -0.60 -10.78
C PHE A 25 3.78 -2.09 -11.10
N GLN A 26 4.97 -2.73 -11.13
CA GLN A 26 5.09 -4.16 -11.39
C GLN A 26 4.40 -5.00 -10.31
N LEU A 27 4.52 -4.58 -9.06
CA LEU A 27 3.85 -5.24 -7.95
C LEU A 27 2.32 -5.19 -8.09
N GLY A 28 1.77 -4.03 -8.40
CA GLY A 28 0.33 -3.86 -8.64
C GLY A 28 -0.19 -4.75 -9.76
N LYS A 29 0.57 -4.81 -10.86
CA LYS A 29 0.27 -5.69 -11.99
C LYS A 29 0.24 -7.16 -11.55
N ALA A 30 1.24 -7.60 -10.77
CA ALA A 30 1.31 -8.97 -10.27
C ALA A 30 0.15 -9.30 -9.32
N VAL A 31 -0.24 -8.38 -8.45
CA VAL A 31 -1.41 -8.54 -7.57
C VAL A 31 -2.66 -8.81 -8.40
N ALA A 32 -2.90 -7.99 -9.43
CA ALA A 32 -4.06 -8.13 -10.30
C ALA A 32 -4.03 -9.44 -11.11
N GLU A 33 -2.88 -9.82 -11.64
CA GLU A 33 -2.69 -11.07 -12.39
C GLU A 33 -2.98 -12.32 -11.56
N ASN A 34 -2.82 -12.23 -10.23
CA ASN A 34 -3.16 -13.30 -9.30
C ASN A 34 -4.64 -13.29 -8.86
N GLY A 35 -5.44 -12.36 -9.34
CA GLY A 35 -6.83 -12.23 -8.95
C GLY A 35 -7.06 -11.67 -7.56
N TRP A 36 -6.04 -11.03 -6.97
CA TRP A 36 -6.12 -10.41 -5.66
C TRP A 36 -6.59 -8.95 -5.76
N VAL A 37 -7.18 -8.46 -4.69
CA VAL A 37 -7.59 -7.05 -4.57
C VAL A 37 -6.40 -6.25 -4.05
N LEU A 38 -6.12 -5.13 -4.71
CA LEU A 38 -5.10 -4.19 -4.25
C LEU A 38 -5.73 -3.18 -3.29
N LEU A 39 -5.10 -3.00 -2.13
CA LEU A 39 -5.42 -1.93 -1.20
C LEU A 39 -4.20 -1.05 -0.99
N SER A 40 -4.40 0.27 -0.98
CA SER A 40 -3.34 1.24 -0.75
C SER A 40 -3.85 2.44 0.06
N GLY A 41 -2.94 3.34 0.40
CA GLY A 41 -3.32 4.63 0.99
C GLY A 41 -4.08 5.57 0.05
N GLY A 42 -4.25 5.18 -1.20
CA GLY A 42 -5.18 5.78 -2.16
C GLY A 42 -4.73 7.08 -2.81
N ARG A 43 -3.67 7.72 -2.35
CA ARG A 43 -3.27 9.04 -2.86
C ARG A 43 -2.63 8.97 -4.25
N ASN A 44 -2.81 10.04 -5.03
CA ASN A 44 -2.23 10.20 -6.38
C ASN A 44 -0.74 10.60 -6.34
N ALA A 45 0.03 9.91 -5.52
CA ALA A 45 1.45 10.21 -5.30
C ALA A 45 2.28 8.95 -5.12
N GLY A 46 3.47 8.95 -5.69
CA GLY A 46 4.52 7.96 -5.45
C GLY A 46 4.11 6.51 -5.63
N VAL A 47 4.45 5.70 -4.66
CA VAL A 47 4.16 4.26 -4.64
C VAL A 47 2.66 3.97 -4.70
N MET A 48 1.84 4.76 -4.00
CA MET A 48 0.39 4.56 -3.99
C MET A 48 -0.22 4.69 -5.39
N ASP A 49 0.11 5.76 -6.10
CA ASP A 49 -0.40 5.96 -7.47
C ASP A 49 0.12 4.88 -8.43
N ALA A 50 1.41 4.59 -8.35
CA ALA A 50 2.05 3.62 -9.23
C ALA A 50 1.48 2.19 -9.07
N VAL A 51 1.27 1.75 -7.84
CA VAL A 51 0.74 0.40 -7.59
C VAL A 51 -0.70 0.26 -8.08
N ASN A 52 -1.52 1.31 -7.92
CA ASN A 52 -2.88 1.33 -8.45
C ASN A 52 -2.89 1.28 -9.98
N LYS A 53 -2.04 2.08 -10.63
CA LYS A 53 -1.90 2.05 -12.09
C LYS A 53 -1.45 0.69 -12.60
N GLY A 54 -0.50 0.06 -11.91
CA GLY A 54 -0.05 -1.30 -12.23
C GLY A 54 -1.19 -2.31 -12.16
N ALA A 55 -1.97 -2.30 -11.10
CA ALA A 55 -3.13 -3.18 -10.95
C ALA A 55 -4.17 -2.94 -12.05
N LYS A 56 -4.46 -1.69 -12.36
CA LYS A 56 -5.43 -1.35 -13.44
C LYS A 56 -4.93 -1.79 -14.81
N SER A 57 -3.62 -1.76 -15.07
CA SER A 57 -3.05 -2.22 -16.33
C SER A 57 -3.34 -3.71 -16.61
N ALA A 58 -3.59 -4.49 -15.57
CA ALA A 58 -3.92 -5.91 -15.65
C ALA A 58 -5.38 -6.21 -15.26
N GLY A 59 -6.24 -5.21 -15.25
CA GLY A 59 -7.68 -5.36 -15.00
C GLY A 59 -8.06 -5.66 -13.55
N GLY A 60 -7.18 -5.35 -12.60
CA GLY A 60 -7.42 -5.61 -11.17
C GLY A 60 -8.42 -4.64 -10.53
N LEU A 61 -8.90 -5.02 -9.35
CA LEU A 61 -9.73 -4.17 -8.50
C LEU A 61 -8.83 -3.43 -7.49
N THR A 62 -9.00 -2.12 -7.41
CA THR A 62 -8.20 -1.25 -6.54
C THR A 62 -9.06 -0.53 -5.51
N VAL A 63 -8.63 -0.60 -4.25
CA VAL A 63 -9.24 0.09 -3.12
C VAL A 63 -8.24 1.05 -2.52
N GLY A 64 -8.61 2.31 -2.36
CA GLY A 64 -7.77 3.31 -1.74
C GLY A 64 -8.46 3.94 -0.54
N ILE A 65 -7.77 3.98 0.60
CA ILE A 65 -8.28 4.61 1.82
C ILE A 65 -7.49 5.87 2.07
N VAL A 66 -8.09 7.04 1.80
CA VAL A 66 -7.43 8.33 1.94
C VAL A 66 -7.57 8.91 3.34
N PRO A 67 -6.58 9.71 3.81
CA PRO A 67 -6.62 10.31 5.14
C PRO A 67 -7.54 11.51 5.24
N GLU A 68 -7.84 12.15 4.12
CA GLU A 68 -8.66 13.36 4.07
C GLU A 68 -10.16 13.04 4.20
N ALA A 69 -10.95 14.10 4.37
CA ALA A 69 -12.41 14.04 4.42
C ALA A 69 -13.07 14.21 3.04
N ASN A 70 -12.31 14.05 1.96
CA ASN A 70 -12.77 14.19 0.58
C ASN A 70 -11.90 13.32 -0.36
N LYS A 71 -12.23 13.28 -1.64
CA LYS A 71 -11.54 12.47 -2.66
C LYS A 71 -10.52 13.26 -3.49
N ASN A 72 -10.14 14.46 -3.07
CA ASN A 72 -9.31 15.35 -3.91
C ASN A 72 -7.90 14.79 -4.16
N SER A 73 -7.35 14.01 -3.24
CA SER A 73 -6.02 13.41 -3.38
C SER A 73 -6.05 11.97 -3.92
N LEU A 74 -7.22 11.45 -4.23
CA LEU A 74 -7.38 10.06 -4.67
C LEU A 74 -6.74 9.84 -6.04
N SER A 75 -5.99 8.77 -6.19
CA SER A 75 -5.46 8.33 -7.49
C SER A 75 -6.59 8.02 -8.46
N ASP A 76 -6.46 8.43 -9.72
CA ASP A 76 -7.42 8.12 -10.78
C ASP A 76 -7.51 6.61 -11.08
N ALA A 77 -6.52 5.84 -10.64
CA ALA A 77 -6.48 4.38 -10.80
C ALA A 77 -7.12 3.62 -9.64
N VAL A 78 -7.79 4.29 -8.72
CA VAL A 78 -8.56 3.68 -7.63
C VAL A 78 -10.01 3.48 -8.05
N ASP A 79 -10.50 2.24 -7.99
CA ASP A 79 -11.91 1.93 -8.28
C ASP A 79 -12.82 2.31 -7.11
N VAL A 80 -12.42 1.95 -5.90
CA VAL A 80 -13.19 2.20 -4.67
C VAL A 80 -12.41 3.09 -3.73
N GLY A 81 -12.79 4.35 -3.65
CA GLY A 81 -12.20 5.32 -2.74
C GLY A 81 -12.96 5.38 -1.42
N ILE A 82 -12.25 5.12 -0.32
CA ILE A 82 -12.79 5.22 1.03
C ILE A 82 -12.23 6.49 1.67
N VAL A 83 -13.12 7.38 2.04
CA VAL A 83 -12.80 8.66 2.68
C VAL A 83 -12.86 8.47 4.18
N SER A 84 -11.70 8.46 4.84
CA SER A 84 -11.64 8.19 6.28
C SER A 84 -11.79 9.44 7.13
N GLY A 85 -11.27 10.58 6.68
CA GLY A 85 -11.20 11.80 7.48
C GLY A 85 -10.35 11.65 8.76
N MET A 86 -9.53 10.61 8.86
CA MET A 86 -8.84 10.23 10.08
C MET A 86 -7.35 10.57 10.08
N GLY A 87 -6.85 11.23 9.04
CA GLY A 87 -5.42 11.52 8.92
C GLY A 87 -4.59 10.25 8.98
N SER A 88 -3.50 10.29 9.72
CA SER A 88 -2.57 9.15 9.86
C SER A 88 -3.18 7.93 10.55
N ALA A 89 -4.27 8.08 11.27
CA ALA A 89 -4.95 6.93 11.91
C ALA A 89 -5.52 5.95 10.87
N ARG A 90 -5.75 6.39 9.61
CA ARG A 90 -6.18 5.48 8.52
C ARG A 90 -5.14 4.42 8.19
N ASN A 91 -3.87 4.62 8.55
CA ASN A 91 -2.83 3.61 8.37
C ASN A 91 -3.17 2.30 9.07
N TYR A 92 -3.80 2.38 10.23
CA TYR A 92 -4.24 1.18 10.96
C TYR A 92 -5.39 0.47 10.24
N ILE A 93 -6.30 1.22 9.64
CA ILE A 93 -7.38 0.65 8.82
C ILE A 93 -6.80 -0.07 7.61
N ASN A 94 -5.81 0.53 6.92
CA ASN A 94 -5.11 -0.10 5.81
C ASN A 94 -4.52 -1.45 6.21
N VAL A 95 -3.82 -1.48 7.32
CA VAL A 95 -3.16 -2.69 7.84
C VAL A 95 -4.19 -3.76 8.21
N LEU A 96 -5.20 -3.41 8.99
CA LEU A 96 -6.21 -4.38 9.45
C LEU A 96 -7.05 -4.94 8.30
N SER A 97 -7.27 -4.15 7.26
CA SER A 97 -8.06 -4.55 6.08
C SER A 97 -7.28 -5.41 5.09
N SER A 98 -5.97 -5.53 5.26
CA SER A 98 -5.09 -6.32 4.40
C SER A 98 -4.87 -7.74 4.96
N ASP A 99 -4.83 -8.72 4.07
CA ASP A 99 -4.44 -10.09 4.44
C ASP A 99 -2.92 -10.24 4.50
N VAL A 100 -2.21 -9.48 3.67
CA VAL A 100 -0.76 -9.31 3.69
C VAL A 100 -0.41 -7.86 3.44
N VAL A 101 0.64 -7.37 4.08
CA VAL A 101 1.16 -6.01 3.91
C VAL A 101 2.52 -6.07 3.21
N ILE A 102 2.64 -5.38 2.10
CA ILE A 102 3.91 -5.23 1.37
C ILE A 102 4.36 -3.78 1.50
N ALA A 103 5.49 -3.56 2.14
CA ALA A 103 6.13 -2.26 2.21
C ALA A 103 7.09 -2.13 1.03
N CYS A 104 6.81 -1.23 0.11
CA CYS A 104 7.55 -1.05 -1.13
C CYS A 104 8.47 0.17 -1.04
N GLY A 105 9.77 -0.07 -1.12
CA GLY A 105 10.78 0.95 -1.23
C GLY A 105 11.20 1.61 0.08
N HIS A 106 11.97 2.67 -0.06
CA HIS A 106 12.42 3.49 1.07
C HIS A 106 11.31 4.44 1.49
N GLY A 107 10.38 3.94 2.28
CA GLY A 107 9.31 4.76 2.84
C GLY A 107 9.79 5.64 3.99
N GLY A 108 8.98 6.65 4.32
CA GLY A 108 9.19 7.49 5.49
C GLY A 108 8.51 6.96 6.75
N ALA A 109 8.25 7.87 7.69
CA ALA A 109 7.64 7.53 8.98
C ALA A 109 6.25 6.88 8.85
N GLY A 110 5.47 7.28 7.84
CA GLY A 110 4.16 6.67 7.58
C GLY A 110 4.28 5.19 7.23
N THR A 111 5.16 4.85 6.29
CA THR A 111 5.43 3.45 5.92
C THR A 111 5.99 2.66 7.11
N ALA A 112 6.91 3.24 7.88
CA ALA A 112 7.43 2.60 9.08
C ALA A 112 6.32 2.31 10.10
N SER A 113 5.37 3.23 10.28
CA SER A 113 4.23 3.03 11.17
C SER A 113 3.34 1.87 10.69
N GLU A 114 3.10 1.76 9.41
CA GLU A 114 2.30 0.68 8.82
C GLU A 114 2.98 -0.68 8.98
N ILE A 115 4.28 -0.76 8.79
CA ILE A 115 5.05 -2.00 9.05
C ILE A 115 4.92 -2.41 10.53
N ALA A 116 5.14 -1.46 11.44
CA ALA A 116 5.06 -1.73 12.88
C ALA A 116 3.66 -2.17 13.30
N LEU A 117 2.62 -1.52 12.80
CA LEU A 117 1.23 -1.89 13.06
C LEU A 117 0.89 -3.27 12.49
N ALA A 118 1.40 -3.60 11.31
CA ALA A 118 1.19 -4.91 10.70
C ALA A 118 1.83 -6.02 11.54
N LEU A 119 3.07 -5.83 11.99
CA LEU A 119 3.75 -6.78 12.87
C LEU A 119 3.00 -6.94 14.20
N LYS A 120 2.60 -5.84 14.82
CA LYS A 120 1.82 -5.86 16.06
C LYS A 120 0.50 -6.60 15.90
N SER A 121 -0.13 -6.48 14.74
CA SER A 121 -1.41 -7.14 14.40
C SER A 121 -1.22 -8.57 13.86
N LYS A 122 0.00 -9.09 13.88
CA LYS A 122 0.36 -10.43 13.39
C LYS A 122 -0.01 -10.67 11.93
N LYS A 123 0.02 -9.61 11.13
CA LYS A 123 -0.15 -9.71 9.68
C LYS A 123 1.18 -10.14 9.03
N PRO A 124 1.16 -10.99 8.00
CA PRO A 124 2.34 -11.23 7.18
C PRO A 124 2.83 -9.92 6.56
N VAL A 125 4.14 -9.67 6.63
CA VAL A 125 4.78 -8.47 6.09
C VAL A 125 5.87 -8.87 5.11
N VAL A 126 5.87 -8.25 3.94
CA VAL A 126 6.94 -8.37 2.94
C VAL A 126 7.63 -7.01 2.82
N LEU A 127 8.95 -7.01 2.93
CA LEU A 127 9.78 -5.82 2.74
C LEU A 127 10.44 -5.89 1.38
N LEU A 128 10.01 -5.02 0.45
CA LEU A 128 10.49 -4.96 -0.93
C LEU A 128 11.29 -3.68 -1.15
N ASN A 129 12.58 -3.80 -1.49
CA ASN A 129 13.48 -2.66 -1.73
C ASN A 129 13.61 -1.70 -0.53
N ASN A 130 13.40 -2.19 0.68
CA ASN A 130 13.63 -1.40 1.88
C ASN A 130 15.12 -1.27 2.19
N ARG A 131 15.48 -0.25 2.98
CA ARG A 131 16.86 -0.08 3.46
C ARG A 131 17.27 -1.26 4.34
N ASP A 132 18.56 -1.64 4.29
CA ASP A 132 19.08 -2.76 5.07
C ASP A 132 18.87 -2.56 6.58
N GLU A 133 19.03 -1.31 7.07
CA GLU A 133 18.80 -0.98 8.47
C GLU A 133 17.33 -1.20 8.86
N SER A 134 16.40 -0.84 7.99
CA SER A 134 14.97 -1.06 8.21
C SER A 134 14.63 -2.53 8.25
N VAL A 135 15.18 -3.31 7.32
CA VAL A 135 15.00 -4.77 7.27
C VAL A 135 15.52 -5.42 8.54
N ALA A 136 16.73 -5.05 8.96
CA ALA A 136 17.35 -5.58 10.19
C ALA A 136 16.51 -5.24 11.42
N PHE A 137 16.05 -3.99 11.54
CA PHE A 137 15.23 -3.56 12.67
C PHE A 137 13.90 -4.31 12.73
N PHE A 138 13.15 -4.34 11.65
CA PHE A 138 11.83 -4.96 11.65
C PHE A 138 11.87 -6.49 11.76
N ARG A 139 12.97 -7.11 11.37
CA ARG A 139 13.18 -8.55 11.61
C ARG A 139 13.49 -8.86 13.07
N SER A 140 13.98 -7.89 13.83
CA SER A 140 14.35 -8.07 15.24
C SER A 140 13.16 -7.92 16.22
N VAL A 141 12.05 -7.40 15.76
CA VAL A 141 10.88 -7.12 16.62
C VAL A 141 9.67 -8.04 16.35
#